data_5cbe0df1a20df46b92f0143c57b72ad8
#
_entry.id   5cbe0df1a20df46b92f0143c57b72ad8
#
_cell.length_a   1.000
_cell.length_b   1.000
_cell.length_c   1.000
_cell.angle_alpha   90.00
_cell.angle_beta   90.00
_cell.angle_gamma   90.00
#
_symmetry.space_group_name_H-M   'P 1'
#
loop_
_entity.id
_entity.type
_entity.pdbx_description
1 polymer ?
#
loop_
_entity_poly.entity_id
_entity_poly.type
_entity_poly.pdbx_seq_one_letter_code
_entity_poly.pdbx_strand_id
1 'polypeptide(L)'
;AREHVELPGCALMPGLINLHCHAAMSLLRGYADDLSLMTWLQRYIWPTESHFISPEFVRDGSELAIADLLMGGTTTLADQYFFPEVTAEAVDRTGLRALLTFPVIDVETAWARDAESCINRGLALRDQYRDHDRIDVGFGPHSTYMVSEGTLARVAMLAEELDAPIQIHLHETRDEVLASVERSGVRPIDFLEQVGLLGPRTQCVHMTALGEQDIETVATHGAHVVHCPRSNLKLGSGICPVQKLLDRDINVALGTDGAASNNRLSMLGELQTASLIGKSQHGDPKAVDAWTALEMATLHGAAALGLQDQLGSIEVGKAADLIALDLSGLQYLPRHDLASTLVYATSGNEVQWSWVAG
;
A
#
# COMPACT_ATOMS: atom_id res chain seq x y z
N ALA A 1 -12.13 31.97 6.09
CA ALA A 1 -11.11 31.36 5.25
C ALA A 1 -9.95 32.36 5.10
N ARG A 2 -8.72 31.87 5.13
CA ARG A 2 -7.51 32.72 4.90
C ARG A 2 -7.19 32.84 3.41
N GLU A 3 -7.63 31.86 2.65
CA GLU A 3 -7.40 31.74 1.21
C GLU A 3 -8.67 31.27 0.50
N HIS A 4 -8.87 31.71 -0.73
CA HIS A 4 -9.95 31.28 -1.61
C HIS A 4 -9.34 30.84 -2.93
N VAL A 5 -9.56 29.57 -3.32
CA VAL A 5 -9.05 29.00 -4.57
C VAL A 5 -10.22 28.72 -5.48
N GLU A 6 -10.22 29.32 -6.68
CA GLU A 6 -11.19 29.03 -7.73
C GLU A 6 -10.68 27.88 -8.61
N LEU A 7 -11.52 26.86 -8.82
CA LEU A 7 -11.19 25.62 -9.53
C LEU A 7 -12.15 25.38 -10.71
N PRO A 8 -12.20 26.30 -11.71
CA PRO A 8 -13.11 26.14 -12.85
C PRO A 8 -12.76 24.90 -13.66
N GLY A 9 -13.76 24.05 -13.95
CA GLY A 9 -13.56 22.83 -14.72
C GLY A 9 -12.93 21.66 -13.99
N CYS A 10 -12.57 21.82 -12.73
CA CYS A 10 -12.00 20.77 -11.90
C CYS A 10 -13.05 19.91 -11.19
N ALA A 11 -12.71 18.66 -10.97
CA ALA A 11 -13.35 17.81 -9.96
C ALA A 11 -12.55 17.87 -8.67
N LEU A 12 -13.23 18.15 -7.54
CA LEU A 12 -12.65 18.05 -6.20
C LEU A 12 -13.00 16.70 -5.61
N MET A 13 -12.03 15.97 -5.07
CA MET A 13 -12.21 14.69 -4.41
C MET A 13 -11.28 14.53 -3.20
N PRO A 14 -11.51 13.53 -2.33
CA PRO A 14 -10.56 13.20 -1.28
C PRO A 14 -9.20 12.87 -1.87
N GLY A 15 -8.14 13.18 -1.14
CA GLY A 15 -6.78 12.77 -1.50
C GLY A 15 -6.68 11.24 -1.57
N LEU A 16 -5.92 10.75 -2.53
CA LEU A 16 -5.73 9.32 -2.74
C LEU A 16 -4.81 8.73 -1.66
N ILE A 17 -5.15 7.54 -1.21
CA ILE A 17 -4.40 6.79 -0.19
C ILE A 17 -3.67 5.62 -0.86
N ASN A 18 -2.36 5.69 -0.91
CA ASN A 18 -1.49 4.61 -1.36
C ASN A 18 -1.14 3.73 -0.15
N LEU A 19 -1.82 2.60 -0.01
CA LEU A 19 -1.72 1.78 1.20
C LEU A 19 -0.53 0.80 1.19
N HIS A 20 0.26 0.74 0.13
CA HIS A 20 1.51 -0.04 0.08
C HIS A 20 2.47 0.51 -0.95
N CYS A 21 3.69 0.78 -0.49
CA CYS A 21 4.78 1.26 -1.32
C CYS A 21 6.14 0.84 -0.74
N HIS A 22 7.16 0.91 -1.59
CA HIS A 22 8.59 0.93 -1.26
C HIS A 22 9.19 2.19 -1.86
N ALA A 23 8.96 3.33 -1.20
CA ALA A 23 9.18 4.66 -1.75
C ALA A 23 10.59 4.85 -2.32
N ALA A 24 11.63 4.43 -1.56
CA ALA A 24 13.02 4.58 -1.97
C ALA A 24 13.38 3.77 -3.23
N MET A 25 12.62 2.69 -3.56
CA MET A 25 12.79 1.94 -4.81
C MET A 25 12.43 2.75 -6.07
N SER A 26 12.01 4.01 -5.92
CA SER A 26 11.87 4.93 -7.06
C SER A 26 13.17 5.13 -7.83
N LEU A 27 14.32 4.97 -7.18
CA LEU A 27 15.64 4.97 -7.84
C LEU A 27 15.89 3.69 -8.67
N LEU A 28 15.10 2.64 -8.49
CA LEU A 28 15.18 1.39 -9.24
C LEU A 28 14.06 1.25 -10.28
N ARG A 29 13.37 2.33 -10.60
CA ARG A 29 12.29 2.38 -11.60
C ARG A 29 12.77 1.87 -12.97
N GLY A 30 12.11 0.83 -13.49
CA GLY A 30 12.47 0.23 -14.78
C GLY A 30 13.77 -0.60 -14.76
N TYR A 31 14.30 -0.89 -13.56
CA TYR A 31 15.42 -1.78 -13.40
C TYR A 31 14.94 -3.25 -13.36
N ALA A 32 15.45 -4.08 -14.27
CA ALA A 32 15.18 -5.52 -14.34
C ALA A 32 13.69 -5.87 -14.58
N ASP A 33 13.10 -5.34 -15.64
CA ASP A 33 11.73 -5.66 -16.06
C ASP A 33 11.60 -7.07 -16.68
N ASP A 34 10.36 -7.55 -16.85
CA ASP A 34 9.99 -8.80 -17.55
C ASP A 34 10.54 -10.09 -16.90
N LEU A 35 10.54 -10.14 -15.57
CA LEU A 35 11.02 -11.27 -14.78
C LEU A 35 9.96 -11.76 -13.79
N SER A 36 10.00 -13.06 -13.44
CA SER A 36 9.19 -13.58 -12.33
C SER A 36 9.70 -13.06 -10.99
N LEU A 37 8.80 -12.93 -9.98
CA LEU A 37 9.09 -12.38 -8.67
C LEU A 37 10.40 -12.89 -8.07
N MET A 38 10.57 -14.21 -7.93
CA MET A 38 11.77 -14.77 -7.26
C MET A 38 13.05 -14.58 -8.09
N THR A 39 12.96 -14.59 -9.43
CA THR A 39 14.11 -14.27 -10.28
C THR A 39 14.49 -12.79 -10.15
N TRP A 40 13.49 -11.91 -10.16
CA TRP A 40 13.62 -10.48 -9.99
C TRP A 40 14.27 -10.14 -8.62
N LEU A 41 13.73 -10.71 -7.53
CA LEU A 41 14.28 -10.50 -6.19
C LEU A 41 15.71 -11.01 -6.06
N GLN A 42 15.95 -12.30 -6.32
CA GLN A 42 17.22 -12.96 -6.00
C GLN A 42 18.38 -12.55 -6.89
N ARG A 43 18.13 -12.25 -8.17
CA ARG A 43 19.19 -11.98 -9.14
C ARG A 43 19.46 -10.48 -9.34
N TYR A 44 18.48 -9.63 -9.03
CA TYR A 44 18.57 -8.20 -9.33
C TYR A 44 18.33 -7.33 -8.10
N ILE A 45 17.18 -7.43 -7.43
CA ILE A 45 16.83 -6.50 -6.37
C ILE A 45 17.70 -6.68 -5.13
N TRP A 46 17.70 -7.84 -4.49
CA TRP A 46 18.50 -8.06 -3.29
C TRP A 46 20.00 -7.79 -3.47
N PRO A 47 20.66 -8.23 -4.58
CA PRO A 47 22.05 -7.85 -4.82
C PRO A 47 22.25 -6.34 -4.97
N THR A 48 21.32 -5.64 -5.63
CA THR A 48 21.38 -4.18 -5.80
C THR A 48 21.15 -3.48 -4.47
N GLU A 49 20.16 -3.89 -3.72
CA GLU A 49 19.88 -3.37 -2.39
C GLU A 49 21.05 -3.56 -1.43
N SER A 50 21.64 -4.75 -1.38
CA SER A 50 22.80 -5.02 -0.53
C SER A 50 24.03 -4.14 -0.84
N HIS A 51 24.10 -3.61 -2.05
CA HIS A 51 25.22 -2.77 -2.49
C HIS A 51 24.96 -1.26 -2.34
N PHE A 52 23.73 -0.81 -2.60
CA PHE A 52 23.43 0.61 -2.73
C PHE A 52 22.61 1.19 -1.59
N ILE A 53 21.86 0.38 -0.81
CA ILE A 53 21.02 0.91 0.25
C ILE A 53 21.88 1.60 1.32
N SER A 54 21.58 2.87 1.51
CA SER A 54 22.15 3.75 2.52
C SER A 54 21.13 4.80 2.93
N PRO A 55 21.35 5.55 4.00
CA PRO A 55 20.47 6.70 4.34
C PRO A 55 20.32 7.70 3.18
N GLU A 56 21.39 7.94 2.39
CA GLU A 56 21.36 8.83 1.23
C GLU A 56 20.47 8.27 0.12
N PHE A 57 20.61 6.98 -0.21
CA PHE A 57 19.76 6.30 -1.19
C PHE A 57 18.28 6.40 -0.80
N VAL A 58 17.98 6.13 0.47
CA VAL A 58 16.60 6.17 0.95
C VAL A 58 16.05 7.60 0.94
N ARG A 59 16.86 8.60 1.30
CA ARG A 59 16.46 10.01 1.22
C ARG A 59 16.10 10.42 -0.20
N ASP A 60 17.03 10.23 -1.14
CA ASP A 60 16.86 10.66 -2.52
C ASP A 60 15.67 9.93 -3.19
N GLY A 61 15.55 8.62 -2.96
CA GLY A 61 14.47 7.81 -3.51
C GLY A 61 13.11 8.13 -2.91
N SER A 62 13.03 8.37 -1.59
CA SER A 62 11.79 8.75 -0.92
C SER A 62 11.34 10.17 -1.31
N GLU A 63 12.25 11.12 -1.45
CA GLU A 63 11.91 12.47 -1.93
C GLU A 63 11.37 12.43 -3.37
N LEU A 64 11.99 11.65 -4.25
CA LEU A 64 11.50 11.43 -5.61
C LEU A 64 10.10 10.79 -5.61
N ALA A 65 9.89 9.74 -4.78
CA ALA A 65 8.60 9.10 -4.65
C ALA A 65 7.52 10.06 -4.15
N ILE A 66 7.81 10.81 -3.08
CA ILE A 66 6.85 11.75 -2.48
C ILE A 66 6.45 12.83 -3.50
N ALA A 67 7.41 13.35 -4.28
CA ALA A 67 7.10 14.30 -5.34
C ALA A 67 6.15 13.69 -6.42
N ASP A 68 6.45 12.46 -6.90
CA ASP A 68 5.62 11.74 -7.87
C ASP A 68 4.21 11.46 -7.31
N LEU A 69 4.12 11.02 -6.05
CA LEU A 69 2.87 10.74 -5.34
C LEU A 69 1.99 12.00 -5.17
N LEU A 70 2.55 13.10 -4.67
CA LEU A 70 1.82 14.36 -4.49
C LEU A 70 1.34 14.94 -5.82
N MET A 71 2.17 14.88 -6.86
CA MET A 71 1.79 15.28 -8.22
C MET A 71 0.71 14.37 -8.81
N GLY A 72 0.67 13.10 -8.41
CA GLY A 72 -0.35 12.12 -8.78
C GLY A 72 -1.62 12.14 -7.91
N GLY A 73 -1.69 13.06 -6.92
CA GLY A 73 -2.86 13.21 -6.03
C GLY A 73 -2.88 12.28 -4.82
N THR A 74 -1.79 11.60 -4.53
CA THR A 74 -1.66 10.81 -3.30
C THR A 74 -1.32 11.74 -2.14
N THR A 75 -2.15 11.76 -1.11
CA THR A 75 -1.99 12.57 0.11
C THR A 75 -1.54 11.76 1.31
N THR A 76 -1.75 10.44 1.25
CA THR A 76 -1.37 9.50 2.31
C THR A 76 -0.64 8.30 1.72
N LEU A 77 0.49 7.95 2.32
CA LEU A 77 1.38 6.86 1.91
C LEU A 77 1.51 5.83 3.05
N ALA A 78 1.38 4.54 2.77
CA ALA A 78 1.94 3.49 3.62
C ALA A 78 3.22 2.96 2.95
N ASP A 79 4.35 3.10 3.64
CA ASP A 79 5.68 2.70 3.14
C ASP A 79 6.29 1.62 4.00
N GLN A 80 6.88 0.62 3.37
CA GLN A 80 7.62 -0.46 4.02
C GLN A 80 9.01 -0.58 3.41
N TYR A 81 10.00 0.07 4.01
CA TYR A 81 11.36 0.02 3.49
C TYR A 81 12.42 0.21 4.58
N PHE A 82 13.69 -0.03 4.24
CA PHE A 82 14.83 0.19 5.12
C PHE A 82 15.02 1.67 5.46
N PHE A 83 15.64 1.96 6.60
CA PHE A 83 15.84 3.33 7.10
C PHE A 83 14.55 4.16 7.15
N PRO A 84 13.46 3.62 7.77
CA PRO A 84 12.17 4.33 7.84
C PRO A 84 12.28 5.69 8.54
N GLU A 85 13.28 5.90 9.40
CA GLU A 85 13.60 7.19 10.01
C GLU A 85 13.95 8.26 8.98
N VAL A 86 14.63 7.88 7.88
CA VAL A 86 14.99 8.80 6.79
C VAL A 86 13.77 9.13 5.93
N THR A 87 12.92 8.14 5.68
CA THR A 87 11.62 8.38 5.00
C THR A 87 10.73 9.28 5.86
N ALA A 88 10.69 9.08 7.20
CA ALA A 88 9.93 9.93 8.12
C ALA A 88 10.34 11.40 8.05
N GLU A 89 11.65 11.69 8.02
CA GLU A 89 12.16 13.06 7.84
C GLU A 89 11.70 13.68 6.51
N ALA A 90 11.71 12.91 5.42
CA ALA A 90 11.24 13.38 4.11
C ALA A 90 9.72 13.66 4.11
N VAL A 91 8.94 12.78 4.73
CA VAL A 91 7.49 12.93 4.91
C VAL A 91 7.15 14.17 5.73
N ASP A 92 7.82 14.35 6.87
CA ASP A 92 7.57 15.52 7.74
C ASP A 92 7.89 16.85 7.02
N ARG A 93 9.03 16.91 6.35
CA ARG A 93 9.46 18.09 5.60
C ARG A 93 8.53 18.47 4.44
N THR A 94 7.96 17.46 3.76
CA THR A 94 7.08 17.67 2.59
C THR A 94 5.61 17.90 2.98
N GLY A 95 5.24 17.57 4.22
CA GLY A 95 3.87 17.69 4.69
C GLY A 95 2.96 16.53 4.31
N LEU A 96 3.46 15.48 3.64
CA LEU A 96 2.68 14.27 3.31
C LEU A 96 2.24 13.56 4.61
N ARG A 97 1.15 12.79 4.55
CA ARG A 97 0.76 11.87 5.61
C ARG A 97 1.33 10.48 5.33
N ALA A 98 1.82 9.78 6.36
CA ALA A 98 2.34 8.43 6.17
C ALA A 98 2.10 7.48 7.35
N LEU A 99 1.89 6.20 7.03
CA LEU A 99 2.18 5.06 7.88
C LEU A 99 3.53 4.48 7.44
N LEU A 100 4.49 4.42 8.34
CA LEU A 100 5.80 3.83 8.08
C LEU A 100 5.91 2.50 8.81
N THR A 101 5.83 1.39 8.06
CA THR A 101 5.99 0.06 8.63
C THR A 101 7.45 -0.35 8.53
N PHE A 102 8.14 -0.31 9.70
CA PHE A 102 9.55 -0.68 9.73
C PHE A 102 9.75 -2.16 9.40
N PRO A 103 10.75 -2.49 8.56
CA PRO A 103 10.96 -3.87 8.12
C PRO A 103 11.40 -4.76 9.27
N VAL A 104 10.79 -5.94 9.40
CA VAL A 104 11.24 -7.02 10.29
C VAL A 104 11.64 -8.20 9.42
N ILE A 105 12.93 -8.57 9.46
CA ILE A 105 13.52 -9.64 8.66
C ILE A 105 14.57 -10.35 9.50
N ASP A 106 14.64 -11.69 9.41
CA ASP A 106 15.56 -12.51 10.23
C ASP A 106 17.01 -12.54 9.70
N VAL A 107 17.28 -11.87 8.59
CA VAL A 107 18.63 -11.77 8.01
C VAL A 107 19.23 -10.39 8.17
N GLU A 108 20.55 -10.32 8.19
CA GLU A 108 21.27 -9.03 8.24
C GLU A 108 20.97 -8.19 6.99
N THR A 109 20.73 -6.90 7.22
CA THR A 109 20.48 -5.89 6.19
C THR A 109 21.37 -4.66 6.42
N ALA A 110 21.37 -3.73 5.49
CA ALA A 110 22.06 -2.44 5.68
C ALA A 110 21.49 -1.63 6.86
N TRP A 111 20.24 -1.88 7.26
CA TRP A 111 19.58 -1.16 8.34
C TRP A 111 19.72 -1.84 9.71
N ALA A 112 19.66 -3.16 9.77
CA ALA A 112 19.69 -3.91 11.04
C ALA A 112 20.33 -5.29 10.85
N ARG A 113 20.98 -5.80 11.89
CA ARG A 113 21.72 -7.08 11.84
C ARG A 113 20.84 -8.32 12.01
N ASP A 114 19.68 -8.18 12.63
CA ASP A 114 18.75 -9.25 12.99
C ASP A 114 17.35 -8.70 13.28
N ALA A 115 16.35 -9.57 13.40
CA ALA A 115 14.97 -9.18 13.67
C ALA A 115 14.79 -8.40 14.97
N GLU A 116 15.51 -8.76 16.04
CA GLU A 116 15.43 -8.04 17.32
C GLU A 116 15.96 -6.61 17.19
N SER A 117 17.03 -6.40 16.44
CA SER A 117 17.51 -5.05 16.15
C SER A 117 16.57 -4.27 15.24
N CYS A 118 15.88 -4.93 14.29
CA CYS A 118 14.79 -4.31 13.53
C CYS A 118 13.68 -3.80 14.46
N ILE A 119 13.19 -4.65 15.35
CA ILE A 119 12.11 -4.34 16.31
C ILE A 119 12.54 -3.18 17.23
N ASN A 120 13.74 -3.26 17.83
CA ASN A 120 14.21 -2.23 18.76
C ASN A 120 14.35 -0.85 18.08
N ARG A 121 14.88 -0.79 16.86
CA ARG A 121 14.97 0.45 16.07
C ARG A 121 13.60 0.97 15.69
N GLY A 122 12.70 0.09 15.24
CA GLY A 122 11.34 0.44 14.86
C GLY A 122 10.53 0.98 16.04
N LEU A 123 10.66 0.38 17.23
CA LEU A 123 10.01 0.87 18.45
C LEU A 123 10.54 2.24 18.86
N ALA A 124 11.85 2.49 18.74
CA ALA A 124 12.43 3.80 19.00
C ALA A 124 11.88 4.87 18.02
N LEU A 125 11.72 4.52 16.74
CA LEU A 125 11.09 5.39 15.77
C LEU A 125 9.62 5.67 16.11
N ARG A 126 8.86 4.62 16.49
CA ARG A 126 7.47 4.78 16.92
C ARG A 126 7.34 5.72 18.12
N ASP A 127 8.23 5.58 19.10
CA ASP A 127 8.25 6.49 20.26
C ASP A 127 8.57 7.95 19.85
N GLN A 128 9.47 8.15 18.88
CA GLN A 128 9.82 9.48 18.38
C GLN A 128 8.64 10.17 17.71
N TYR A 129 7.79 9.43 16.98
CA TYR A 129 6.65 9.97 16.21
C TYR A 129 5.28 9.73 16.88
N ARG A 130 5.25 9.28 18.14
CA ARG A 130 4.02 8.90 18.86
C ARG A 130 2.89 9.94 18.79
N ASP A 131 3.22 11.20 18.92
CA ASP A 131 2.27 12.33 18.97
C ASP A 131 2.31 13.15 17.68
N HIS A 132 2.79 12.58 16.58
CA HIS A 132 2.90 13.32 15.32
C HIS A 132 1.58 13.27 14.54
N ASP A 133 1.09 14.43 14.08
CA ASP A 133 -0.23 14.58 13.46
C ASP A 133 -0.39 13.84 12.12
N ARG A 134 0.70 13.56 11.42
CA ARG A 134 0.68 13.01 10.05
C ARG A 134 1.50 11.72 9.87
N ILE A 135 2.32 11.33 10.83
CA ILE A 135 3.18 10.16 10.72
C ILE A 135 2.82 9.17 11.82
N ASP A 136 2.43 7.96 11.43
CA ASP A 136 2.35 6.81 12.32
C ASP A 136 3.40 5.77 11.93
N VAL A 137 3.79 4.92 12.89
CA VAL A 137 4.82 3.90 12.71
C VAL A 137 4.29 2.54 13.16
N GLY A 138 4.39 1.54 12.27
CA GLY A 138 3.90 0.18 12.49
C GLY A 138 4.95 -0.88 12.19
N PHE A 139 4.56 -2.13 12.36
CA PHE A 139 5.39 -3.29 12.08
C PHE A 139 5.26 -3.71 10.61
N GLY A 140 6.38 -3.98 9.96
CA GLY A 140 6.46 -4.47 8.59
C GLY A 140 7.20 -5.82 8.50
N PRO A 141 6.68 -6.93 9.10
CA PRO A 141 7.26 -8.24 8.84
C PRO A 141 7.16 -8.52 7.34
N HIS A 142 8.32 -8.83 6.71
CA HIS A 142 8.38 -8.88 5.26
C HIS A 142 7.40 -9.92 4.68
N SER A 143 7.53 -11.16 5.12
CA SER A 143 6.72 -12.29 4.63
C SER A 143 6.93 -13.51 5.53
N THR A 144 6.11 -14.56 5.33
CA THR A 144 6.24 -15.84 6.07
C THR A 144 7.46 -16.67 5.64
N TYR A 145 8.15 -16.30 4.57
CA TYR A 145 9.37 -16.96 4.12
C TYR A 145 10.66 -16.22 4.51
N MET A 146 10.56 -14.95 4.95
CA MET A 146 11.70 -14.14 5.39
C MET A 146 11.72 -13.92 6.91
N VAL A 147 10.64 -14.30 7.62
CA VAL A 147 10.47 -14.08 9.05
C VAL A 147 10.06 -15.37 9.73
N SER A 148 10.78 -15.76 10.79
CA SER A 148 10.51 -16.98 11.55
C SER A 148 9.24 -16.88 12.40
N GLU A 149 8.71 -18.04 12.78
CA GLU A 149 7.54 -18.16 13.67
C GLU A 149 7.71 -17.37 14.96
N GLY A 150 8.87 -17.52 15.63
CA GLY A 150 9.16 -16.82 16.88
C GLY A 150 9.16 -15.30 16.72
N THR A 151 9.71 -14.80 15.61
CA THR A 151 9.72 -13.37 15.29
C THR A 151 8.31 -12.87 14.97
N LEU A 152 7.52 -13.61 14.18
CA LEU A 152 6.13 -13.24 13.87
C LEU A 152 5.25 -13.23 15.13
N ALA A 153 5.37 -14.23 16.01
CA ALA A 153 4.66 -14.26 17.29
C ALA A 153 5.06 -13.07 18.19
N ARG A 154 6.36 -12.71 18.17
CA ARG A 154 6.86 -11.52 18.89
C ARG A 154 6.25 -10.23 18.34
N VAL A 155 6.18 -10.08 17.01
CA VAL A 155 5.54 -8.94 16.35
C VAL A 155 4.05 -8.88 16.72
N ALA A 156 3.33 -10.00 16.64
CA ALA A 156 1.91 -10.06 16.98
C ALA A 156 1.65 -9.58 18.42
N MET A 157 2.44 -10.07 19.38
CA MET A 157 2.33 -9.68 20.79
C MET A 157 2.58 -8.17 20.99
N LEU A 158 3.66 -7.63 20.38
CA LEU A 158 4.00 -6.22 20.53
C LEU A 158 3.00 -5.31 19.84
N ALA A 159 2.52 -5.69 18.65
CA ALA A 159 1.52 -4.93 17.92
C ALA A 159 0.18 -4.86 18.67
N GLU A 160 -0.22 -5.95 19.33
CA GLU A 160 -1.42 -5.97 20.19
C GLU A 160 -1.23 -5.09 21.43
N GLU A 161 -0.08 -5.19 22.12
CA GLU A 161 0.22 -4.39 23.31
C GLU A 161 0.26 -2.87 23.01
N LEU A 162 0.76 -2.50 21.82
CA LEU A 162 0.98 -1.10 21.43
C LEU A 162 -0.16 -0.54 20.57
N ASP A 163 -1.19 -1.32 20.29
CA ASP A 163 -2.25 -0.98 19.33
C ASP A 163 -1.68 -0.49 17.97
N ALA A 164 -0.66 -1.21 17.48
CA ALA A 164 0.12 -0.79 16.31
C ALA A 164 -0.32 -1.51 15.03
N PRO A 165 -0.33 -0.83 13.88
CA PRO A 165 -0.62 -1.46 12.60
C PRO A 165 0.49 -2.44 12.18
N ILE A 166 0.09 -3.47 11.43
CA ILE A 166 0.97 -4.47 10.84
C ILE A 166 0.72 -4.51 9.35
N GLN A 167 1.79 -4.53 8.55
CA GLN A 167 1.70 -4.77 7.10
C GLN A 167 2.62 -5.91 6.71
N ILE A 168 2.14 -6.86 5.91
CA ILE A 168 2.88 -8.07 5.50
C ILE A 168 2.52 -8.46 4.06
N HIS A 169 3.55 -8.83 3.24
CA HIS A 169 3.33 -9.48 1.95
C HIS A 169 2.83 -10.89 2.18
N LEU A 170 1.68 -11.22 1.60
CA LEU A 170 1.00 -12.48 1.87
C LEU A 170 0.31 -13.02 0.62
N HIS A 171 0.49 -14.31 0.34
CA HIS A 171 -0.15 -14.99 -0.79
C HIS A 171 0.05 -14.24 -2.12
N GLU A 172 1.25 -13.65 -2.32
CA GLU A 172 1.55 -12.89 -3.52
C GLU A 172 1.60 -13.79 -4.76
N THR A 173 2.16 -15.00 -4.62
CA THR A 173 2.23 -15.95 -5.72
C THR A 173 1.75 -17.33 -5.29
N ARG A 174 1.29 -18.12 -6.27
CA ARG A 174 0.98 -19.53 -6.04
C ARG A 174 2.21 -20.32 -5.55
N ASP A 175 3.38 -19.97 -6.04
CA ASP A 175 4.63 -20.67 -5.68
C ASP A 175 4.99 -20.40 -4.21
N GLU A 176 4.76 -19.20 -3.69
CA GLU A 176 4.89 -18.89 -2.26
C GLU A 176 4.02 -19.83 -1.41
N VAL A 177 2.74 -19.97 -1.79
CA VAL A 177 1.80 -20.83 -1.06
C VAL A 177 2.22 -22.28 -1.11
N LEU A 178 2.62 -22.79 -2.29
CA LEU A 178 3.07 -24.18 -2.45
C LEU A 178 4.34 -24.45 -1.64
N ALA A 179 5.32 -23.53 -1.66
CA ALA A 179 6.55 -23.67 -0.89
C ALA A 179 6.29 -23.64 0.63
N SER A 180 5.32 -22.85 1.09
CA SER A 180 4.90 -22.85 2.50
C SER A 180 4.32 -24.20 2.90
N VAL A 181 3.37 -24.71 2.13
CA VAL A 181 2.75 -26.03 2.39
C VAL A 181 3.78 -27.15 2.35
N GLU A 182 4.72 -27.13 1.40
CA GLU A 182 5.81 -28.12 1.33
C GLU A 182 6.72 -28.06 2.56
N ARG A 183 7.05 -26.87 3.03
CA ARG A 183 7.96 -26.65 4.18
C ARG A 183 7.33 -26.95 5.54
N SER A 184 6.10 -26.53 5.77
CA SER A 184 5.44 -26.51 7.08
C SER A 184 4.11 -27.27 7.15
N GLY A 185 3.57 -27.71 6.03
CA GLY A 185 2.27 -28.36 5.95
C GLY A 185 1.07 -27.40 6.02
N VAL A 186 1.30 -26.09 6.16
CA VAL A 186 0.25 -25.08 6.28
C VAL A 186 0.41 -23.95 5.26
N ARG A 187 -0.70 -23.31 4.92
CA ARG A 187 -0.68 -22.12 4.04
C ARG A 187 -0.15 -20.89 4.82
N PRO A 188 0.42 -19.89 4.13
CA PRO A 188 0.94 -18.71 4.80
C PRO A 188 -0.09 -18.02 5.72
N ILE A 189 -1.35 -17.91 5.32
CA ILE A 189 -2.40 -17.27 6.12
C ILE A 189 -2.74 -18.09 7.38
N ASP A 190 -2.82 -19.41 7.28
CA ASP A 190 -3.07 -20.30 8.43
C ASP A 190 -1.93 -20.18 9.45
N PHE A 191 -0.70 -20.00 8.95
CA PHE A 191 0.45 -19.76 9.79
C PHE A 191 0.35 -18.42 10.56
N LEU A 192 -0.11 -17.35 9.88
CA LEU A 192 -0.35 -16.05 10.55
C LEU A 192 -1.48 -16.12 11.57
N GLU A 193 -2.53 -16.89 11.30
CA GLU A 193 -3.60 -17.18 12.26
C GLU A 193 -3.06 -17.87 13.52
N GLN A 194 -2.24 -18.92 13.34
CA GLN A 194 -1.65 -19.68 14.45
C GLN A 194 -0.77 -18.84 15.37
N VAL A 195 -0.01 -17.88 14.83
CA VAL A 195 0.83 -16.97 15.63
C VAL A 195 0.09 -15.74 16.13
N GLY A 196 -1.22 -15.60 15.84
CA GLY A 196 -2.05 -14.49 16.30
C GLY A 196 -1.77 -13.14 15.62
N LEU A 197 -1.23 -13.16 14.40
CA LEU A 197 -0.86 -11.93 13.69
C LEU A 197 -2.03 -11.34 12.89
N LEU A 198 -3.08 -12.13 12.61
CA LEU A 198 -4.26 -11.66 11.90
C LEU A 198 -5.21 -10.90 12.83
N GLY A 199 -5.68 -9.75 12.38
CA GLY A 199 -6.62 -8.92 13.12
C GLY A 199 -6.96 -7.62 12.38
N PRO A 200 -7.81 -6.76 12.97
CA PRO A 200 -8.29 -5.52 12.34
C PRO A 200 -7.20 -4.44 12.14
N ARG A 201 -5.98 -4.67 12.63
CA ARG A 201 -4.81 -3.83 12.36
C ARG A 201 -3.85 -4.44 11.34
N THR A 202 -4.18 -5.62 10.79
CA THR A 202 -3.32 -6.31 9.84
C THR A 202 -3.71 -5.99 8.41
N GLN A 203 -2.75 -5.56 7.64
CA GLN A 203 -2.84 -5.25 6.21
C GLN A 203 -2.11 -6.34 5.44
N CYS A 204 -2.85 -7.22 4.77
CA CYS A 204 -2.35 -8.32 3.95
C CYS A 204 -2.14 -7.83 2.51
N VAL A 205 -0.89 -7.69 2.07
CA VAL A 205 -0.56 -7.13 0.76
C VAL A 205 -0.57 -8.22 -0.31
N HIS A 206 -1.05 -7.90 -1.51
CA HIS A 206 -1.19 -8.69 -2.73
C HIS A 206 -2.38 -9.65 -2.76
N MET A 207 -2.38 -10.70 -1.97
CA MET A 207 -3.48 -11.67 -1.81
C MET A 207 -4.01 -12.24 -3.14
N THR A 208 -3.12 -12.60 -4.07
CA THR A 208 -3.51 -13.12 -5.38
C THR A 208 -3.84 -14.61 -5.37
N ALA A 209 -3.18 -15.39 -4.50
CA ALA A 209 -3.24 -16.86 -4.47
C ALA A 209 -4.16 -17.39 -3.36
N LEU A 210 -5.44 -16.97 -3.37
CA LEU A 210 -6.44 -17.31 -2.36
C LEU A 210 -7.34 -18.48 -2.74
N GLY A 211 -7.63 -19.35 -1.77
CA GLY A 211 -8.76 -20.26 -1.78
C GLY A 211 -9.94 -19.72 -0.98
N GLU A 212 -11.09 -20.40 -1.04
CA GLU A 212 -12.29 -19.95 -0.29
C GLU A 212 -12.07 -19.95 1.23
N GLN A 213 -11.27 -20.90 1.76
CA GLN A 213 -10.95 -20.93 3.19
C GLN A 213 -10.08 -19.75 3.60
N ASP A 214 -9.13 -19.31 2.75
CA ASP A 214 -8.30 -18.14 3.05
C ASP A 214 -9.15 -16.87 3.15
N ILE A 215 -10.14 -16.73 2.26
CA ILE A 215 -11.09 -15.61 2.28
C ILE A 215 -11.91 -15.61 3.58
N GLU A 216 -12.37 -16.78 4.02
CA GLU A 216 -13.11 -16.93 5.28
C GLU A 216 -12.23 -16.55 6.49
N THR A 217 -10.96 -16.96 6.48
CA THR A 217 -10.01 -16.61 7.54
C THR A 217 -9.80 -15.09 7.60
N VAL A 218 -9.59 -14.40 6.46
CA VAL A 218 -9.49 -12.93 6.42
C VAL A 218 -10.74 -12.27 6.98
N ALA A 219 -11.93 -12.71 6.56
CA ALA A 219 -13.21 -12.17 7.03
C ALA A 219 -13.39 -12.36 8.54
N THR A 220 -13.08 -13.55 9.06
CA THR A 220 -13.23 -13.90 10.48
C THR A 220 -12.37 -13.02 11.38
N HIS A 221 -11.15 -12.71 10.95
CA HIS A 221 -10.22 -11.88 11.71
C HIS A 221 -10.36 -10.37 11.47
N GLY A 222 -11.15 -9.96 10.49
CA GLY A 222 -11.32 -8.55 10.14
C GLY A 222 -10.06 -7.90 9.59
N ALA A 223 -9.15 -8.69 9.02
CA ALA A 223 -7.93 -8.17 8.40
C ALA A 223 -8.25 -7.45 7.09
N HIS A 224 -7.42 -6.48 6.73
CA HIS A 224 -7.55 -5.72 5.50
C HIS A 224 -6.71 -6.31 4.38
N VAL A 225 -7.17 -6.17 3.15
CA VAL A 225 -6.41 -6.56 1.95
C VAL A 225 -5.90 -5.32 1.23
N VAL A 226 -4.62 -5.32 0.84
CA VAL A 226 -4.03 -4.27 0.02
C VAL A 226 -3.72 -4.84 -1.36
N HIS A 227 -4.54 -4.48 -2.33
CA HIS A 227 -4.40 -4.93 -3.70
C HIS A 227 -3.44 -4.01 -4.48
N CYS A 228 -2.42 -4.61 -5.11
CA CYS A 228 -1.41 -3.93 -5.93
C CYS A 228 -1.51 -4.43 -7.39
N PRO A 229 -2.57 -4.06 -8.14
CA PRO A 229 -2.92 -4.74 -9.39
C PRO A 229 -1.80 -4.65 -10.45
N ARG A 230 -1.18 -3.51 -10.62
CA ARG A 230 -0.17 -3.32 -11.67
C ARG A 230 1.12 -4.05 -11.36
N SER A 231 1.58 -4.03 -10.12
CA SER A 231 2.74 -4.83 -9.69
C SER A 231 2.47 -6.32 -9.90
N ASN A 232 1.33 -6.82 -9.44
CA ASN A 232 0.96 -8.24 -9.58
C ASN A 232 0.88 -8.67 -11.06
N LEU A 233 0.36 -7.82 -11.94
CA LEU A 233 0.32 -8.08 -13.37
C LEU A 233 1.70 -8.04 -14.01
N LYS A 234 2.52 -7.06 -13.66
CA LYS A 234 3.86 -6.91 -14.22
C LYS A 234 4.77 -8.07 -13.86
N LEU A 235 4.72 -8.53 -12.61
CA LEU A 235 5.51 -9.67 -12.12
C LEU A 235 4.89 -11.03 -12.46
N GLY A 236 3.66 -11.04 -13.01
CA GLY A 236 2.93 -12.28 -13.28
C GLY A 236 2.57 -13.05 -12.00
N SER A 237 2.44 -12.36 -10.87
CA SER A 237 2.16 -12.96 -9.55
C SER A 237 0.78 -13.60 -9.47
N GLY A 238 -0.20 -13.04 -10.17
CA GLY A 238 -1.60 -13.48 -10.15
C GLY A 238 -2.57 -12.32 -10.08
N ILE A 239 -3.84 -12.60 -9.82
CA ILE A 239 -4.90 -11.60 -9.71
C ILE A 239 -5.65 -11.81 -8.39
N CYS A 240 -5.65 -10.80 -7.52
CA CYS A 240 -6.44 -10.78 -6.29
C CYS A 240 -7.94 -10.86 -6.62
N PRO A 241 -8.72 -11.75 -5.99
CA PRO A 241 -10.14 -11.93 -6.28
C PRO A 241 -10.99 -10.86 -5.59
N VAL A 242 -10.76 -9.58 -5.92
CA VAL A 242 -11.31 -8.39 -5.25
C VAL A 242 -12.81 -8.48 -5.03
N GLN A 243 -13.60 -8.81 -6.08
CA GLN A 243 -15.06 -8.86 -5.92
C GLN A 243 -15.50 -9.92 -4.90
N LYS A 244 -14.86 -11.09 -4.87
CA LYS A 244 -15.15 -12.14 -3.88
C LYS A 244 -14.85 -11.69 -2.44
N LEU A 245 -13.79 -10.89 -2.26
CA LEU A 245 -13.46 -10.32 -0.96
C LEU A 245 -14.50 -9.29 -0.53
N LEU A 246 -14.89 -8.38 -1.42
CA LEU A 246 -15.93 -7.37 -1.17
C LEU A 246 -17.30 -8.03 -0.88
N ASP A 247 -17.65 -9.11 -1.56
CA ASP A 247 -18.89 -9.88 -1.33
C ASP A 247 -18.93 -10.55 0.07
N ARG A 248 -17.80 -10.56 0.79
CA ARG A 248 -17.68 -11.05 2.18
C ARG A 248 -17.39 -9.91 3.17
N ASP A 249 -17.71 -8.67 2.80
CA ASP A 249 -17.49 -7.47 3.60
C ASP A 249 -16.01 -7.27 4.04
N ILE A 250 -15.06 -7.88 3.32
CA ILE A 250 -13.63 -7.66 3.57
C ILE A 250 -13.23 -6.31 2.96
N ASN A 251 -12.59 -5.48 3.77
CA ASN A 251 -12.08 -4.20 3.31
C ASN A 251 -10.88 -4.41 2.38
N VAL A 252 -11.02 -3.97 1.13
CA VAL A 252 -9.95 -4.03 0.10
C VAL A 252 -9.56 -2.62 -0.29
N ALA A 253 -8.31 -2.24 -0.01
CA ALA A 253 -7.73 -0.98 -0.43
C ALA A 253 -6.68 -1.19 -1.53
N LEU A 254 -6.13 -0.10 -2.06
CA LEU A 254 -5.15 -0.13 -3.15
C LEU A 254 -3.76 0.34 -2.68
N GLY A 255 -2.74 -0.25 -3.28
CA GLY A 255 -1.36 0.20 -3.19
C GLY A 255 -0.65 0.11 -4.54
N THR A 256 0.37 0.93 -4.74
CA THR A 256 1.16 0.89 -5.97
C THR A 256 2.23 -0.19 -5.94
N ASP A 257 2.65 -0.62 -4.75
CA ASP A 257 3.92 -1.28 -4.55
C ASP A 257 5.11 -0.35 -4.92
N GLY A 258 6.34 -0.83 -4.94
CA GLY A 258 7.50 -0.04 -5.32
C GLY A 258 7.56 0.27 -6.83
N ALA A 259 8.18 1.40 -7.20
CA ALA A 259 8.37 1.74 -8.61
C ALA A 259 9.27 0.76 -9.37
N ALA A 260 10.02 -0.09 -8.70
CA ALA A 260 10.79 -1.17 -9.32
C ALA A 260 9.89 -2.29 -9.88
N SER A 261 8.76 -2.60 -9.20
CA SER A 261 7.81 -3.62 -9.64
C SER A 261 6.63 -3.07 -10.45
N ASN A 262 6.38 -1.74 -10.39
CA ASN A 262 5.23 -1.10 -11.05
C ASN A 262 5.64 -0.11 -12.16
N ASN A 263 6.77 0.56 -12.04
CA ASN A 263 7.27 1.68 -12.83
C ASN A 263 6.52 3.02 -12.60
N ARG A 264 5.29 3.04 -12.09
CA ARG A 264 4.53 4.26 -11.80
C ARG A 264 3.92 4.21 -10.39
N LEU A 265 4.01 5.32 -9.67
CA LEU A 265 3.35 5.47 -8.35
C LEU A 265 2.00 6.20 -8.52
N SER A 266 1.16 5.72 -9.45
CA SER A 266 -0.10 6.38 -9.85
C SER A 266 -1.32 5.64 -9.29
N MET A 267 -1.91 6.15 -8.23
CA MET A 267 -3.14 5.59 -7.65
C MET A 267 -4.33 5.65 -8.60
N LEU A 268 -4.43 6.66 -9.48
CA LEU A 268 -5.43 6.69 -10.55
C LEU A 268 -5.21 5.54 -11.56
N GLY A 269 -3.95 5.18 -11.82
CA GLY A 269 -3.63 4.00 -12.62
C GLY A 269 -4.00 2.69 -11.91
N GLU A 270 -3.79 2.58 -10.60
CA GLU A 270 -4.16 1.39 -9.82
C GLU A 270 -5.68 1.19 -9.79
N LEU A 271 -6.45 2.23 -9.47
CA LEU A 271 -7.92 2.10 -9.39
C LEU A 271 -8.54 1.74 -10.74
N GLN A 272 -8.03 2.29 -11.85
CA GLN A 272 -8.46 1.90 -13.21
C GLN A 272 -8.15 0.42 -13.47
N THR A 273 -6.94 -0.01 -13.16
CA THR A 273 -6.49 -1.39 -13.39
C THR A 273 -7.30 -2.36 -12.51
N ALA A 274 -7.52 -2.04 -11.23
CA ALA A 274 -8.32 -2.85 -10.32
C ALA A 274 -9.76 -3.04 -10.83
N SER A 275 -10.41 -1.95 -11.30
CA SER A 275 -11.76 -2.02 -11.85
C SER A 275 -11.83 -2.89 -13.12
N LEU A 276 -10.94 -2.65 -14.09
CA LEU A 276 -10.97 -3.38 -15.36
C LEU A 276 -10.68 -4.87 -15.19
N ILE A 277 -9.69 -5.21 -14.35
CA ILE A 277 -9.32 -6.60 -14.06
C ILE A 277 -10.38 -7.31 -13.22
N GLY A 278 -10.92 -6.63 -12.20
CA GLY A 278 -11.98 -7.18 -11.38
C GLY A 278 -13.19 -7.62 -12.19
N LYS A 279 -13.63 -6.79 -13.16
CA LYS A 279 -14.69 -7.14 -14.12
C LYS A 279 -14.35 -8.38 -14.95
N SER A 280 -13.15 -8.41 -15.51
CA SER A 280 -12.70 -9.51 -16.36
C SER A 280 -12.56 -10.82 -15.57
N GLN A 281 -11.99 -10.76 -14.37
CA GLN A 281 -11.78 -11.94 -13.52
C GLN A 281 -13.10 -12.52 -13.00
N HIS A 282 -14.02 -11.65 -12.59
CA HIS A 282 -15.33 -12.07 -12.05
C HIS A 282 -16.32 -12.45 -13.16
N GLY A 283 -16.10 -11.98 -14.40
CA GLY A 283 -16.99 -12.19 -15.54
C GLY A 283 -18.29 -11.37 -15.46
N ASP A 284 -18.32 -10.31 -14.65
CA ASP A 284 -19.45 -9.39 -14.49
C ASP A 284 -18.99 -7.94 -14.70
N PRO A 285 -19.58 -7.19 -15.65
CA PRO A 285 -19.26 -5.77 -15.87
C PRO A 285 -19.59 -4.87 -14.68
N LYS A 286 -20.36 -5.34 -13.70
CA LYS A 286 -20.68 -4.62 -12.47
C LYS A 286 -19.66 -4.83 -11.36
N ALA A 287 -18.81 -5.87 -11.45
CA ALA A 287 -17.79 -6.13 -10.45
C ALA A 287 -16.80 -4.97 -10.38
N VAL A 288 -16.37 -4.59 -9.19
CA VAL A 288 -15.44 -3.48 -8.92
C VAL A 288 -15.79 -2.27 -9.80
N ASP A 289 -16.99 -1.75 -9.64
CA ASP A 289 -17.47 -0.61 -10.43
C ASP A 289 -16.67 0.67 -10.14
N ALA A 290 -17.01 1.76 -10.83
CA ALA A 290 -16.24 3.00 -10.72
C ALA A 290 -16.27 3.58 -9.29
N TRP A 291 -17.40 3.53 -8.61
CA TRP A 291 -17.52 4.01 -7.23
C TRP A 291 -16.71 3.15 -6.26
N THR A 292 -16.85 1.83 -6.37
CA THR A 292 -16.05 0.88 -5.59
C THR A 292 -14.56 1.11 -5.77
N ALA A 293 -14.08 1.31 -7.01
CA ALA A 293 -12.66 1.59 -7.27
C ALA A 293 -12.19 2.91 -6.62
N LEU A 294 -13.03 3.95 -6.63
CA LEU A 294 -12.73 5.21 -5.94
C LEU A 294 -12.69 5.02 -4.42
N GLU A 295 -13.64 4.27 -3.85
CA GLU A 295 -13.66 3.95 -2.41
C GLU A 295 -12.42 3.15 -1.99
N MET A 296 -11.98 2.19 -2.81
CA MET A 296 -10.74 1.43 -2.55
C MET A 296 -9.50 2.33 -2.49
N ALA A 297 -9.46 3.42 -3.25
CA ALA A 297 -8.36 4.38 -3.26
C ALA A 297 -8.50 5.51 -2.22
N THR A 298 -9.60 5.55 -1.46
CA THR A 298 -9.92 6.63 -0.51
C THR A 298 -10.45 6.08 0.82
N LEU A 299 -11.75 5.81 0.94
CA LEU A 299 -12.40 5.37 2.19
C LEU A 299 -11.85 4.03 2.72
N HIS A 300 -11.66 3.04 1.84
CA HIS A 300 -11.14 1.74 2.24
C HIS A 300 -9.68 1.84 2.71
N GLY A 301 -8.88 2.71 2.06
CA GLY A 301 -7.54 3.02 2.53
C GLY A 301 -7.54 3.68 3.91
N ALA A 302 -8.44 4.63 4.13
CA ALA A 302 -8.62 5.28 5.43
C ALA A 302 -9.05 4.29 6.52
N ALA A 303 -9.98 3.38 6.20
CA ALA A 303 -10.43 2.34 7.12
C ALA A 303 -9.30 1.38 7.52
N ALA A 304 -8.46 0.97 6.57
CA ALA A 304 -7.32 0.10 6.84
C ALA A 304 -6.21 0.78 7.68
N LEU A 305 -6.20 2.11 7.73
CA LEU A 305 -5.34 2.90 8.61
C LEU A 305 -5.99 3.23 9.97
N GLY A 306 -7.27 2.87 10.17
CA GLY A 306 -8.04 3.29 11.35
C GLY A 306 -8.39 4.80 11.35
N LEU A 307 -8.33 5.45 10.20
CA LEU A 307 -8.51 6.89 10.02
C LEU A 307 -9.79 7.27 9.25
N GLN A 308 -10.76 6.35 9.13
CA GLN A 308 -12.00 6.56 8.37
C GLN A 308 -12.85 7.75 8.89
N ASP A 309 -12.72 8.11 10.15
CA ASP A 309 -13.39 9.27 10.75
C ASP A 309 -12.64 10.59 10.49
N GLN A 310 -11.43 10.53 9.93
CA GLN A 310 -10.56 11.67 9.67
C GLN A 310 -10.25 11.88 8.19
N LEU A 311 -10.27 10.82 7.37
CA LEU A 311 -9.83 10.83 5.96
C LEU A 311 -10.83 10.10 5.04
N GLY A 312 -10.53 10.11 3.75
CA GLY A 312 -11.16 9.27 2.73
C GLY A 312 -12.47 9.81 2.15
N SER A 313 -13.06 10.87 2.72
CA SER A 313 -14.26 11.55 2.20
C SER A 313 -14.22 13.05 2.49
N ILE A 314 -15.02 13.82 1.75
CA ILE A 314 -15.17 15.26 1.96
C ILE A 314 -16.36 15.50 2.89
N GLU A 315 -16.08 15.60 4.18
CA GLU A 315 -17.08 15.80 5.22
C GLU A 315 -16.61 16.86 6.24
N VAL A 316 -17.58 17.55 6.85
CA VAL A 316 -17.28 18.51 7.91
C VAL A 316 -16.70 17.78 9.12
N GLY A 317 -15.53 18.23 9.56
CA GLY A 317 -14.83 17.62 10.70
C GLY A 317 -13.67 16.72 10.31
N LYS A 318 -13.59 16.25 9.06
CA LYS A 318 -12.43 15.52 8.55
C LYS A 318 -11.29 16.44 8.14
N ALA A 319 -10.09 15.89 8.07
CA ALA A 319 -8.92 16.60 7.57
C ALA A 319 -9.12 16.99 6.09
N ALA A 320 -8.62 18.14 5.72
CA ALA A 320 -8.68 18.60 4.33
C ALA A 320 -7.53 18.00 3.51
N ASP A 321 -7.52 16.67 3.42
CA ASP A 321 -6.70 15.92 2.50
C ASP A 321 -7.48 15.79 1.18
N LEU A 322 -7.20 16.68 0.24
CA LEU A 322 -8.01 16.91 -0.96
C LEU A 322 -7.14 16.99 -2.20
N ILE A 323 -7.73 16.63 -3.34
CA ILE A 323 -7.12 16.86 -4.66
C ILE A 323 -8.13 17.48 -5.63
N ALA A 324 -7.63 18.29 -6.55
CA ALA A 324 -8.41 18.83 -7.66
C ALA A 324 -7.83 18.36 -8.99
N LEU A 325 -8.68 17.73 -9.81
CA LEU A 325 -8.34 17.22 -11.14
C LEU A 325 -8.96 18.13 -12.20
N ASP A 326 -8.15 18.64 -13.13
CA ASP A 326 -8.62 19.39 -14.29
C ASP A 326 -9.25 18.45 -15.32
N LEU A 327 -10.56 18.58 -15.51
CA LEU A 327 -11.34 17.83 -16.48
C LEU A 327 -11.85 18.72 -17.63
N SER A 328 -11.20 19.86 -17.89
CA SER A 328 -11.58 20.79 -18.97
C SER A 328 -11.21 20.30 -20.37
N GLY A 329 -10.31 19.31 -20.46
CA GLY A 329 -9.83 18.76 -21.73
C GLY A 329 -10.92 18.06 -22.56
N LEU A 330 -10.74 18.04 -23.90
CA LEU A 330 -11.69 17.42 -24.84
C LEU A 330 -11.89 15.91 -24.61
N GLN A 331 -10.87 15.23 -24.10
CA GLN A 331 -10.90 13.78 -23.78
C GLN A 331 -11.90 13.42 -22.66
N TYR A 332 -12.37 14.42 -21.88
CA TYR A 332 -13.35 14.23 -20.81
C TYR A 332 -14.78 14.64 -21.21
N LEU A 333 -15.00 14.95 -22.50
CA LEU A 333 -16.29 15.39 -23.02
C LEU A 333 -16.87 14.37 -24.01
N PRO A 334 -18.21 14.15 -24.01
CA PRO A 334 -19.18 14.64 -23.04
C PRO A 334 -19.08 13.91 -21.69
N ARG A 335 -19.33 14.59 -20.58
CA ARG A 335 -19.32 14.03 -19.23
C ARG A 335 -20.73 13.60 -18.83
N HIS A 336 -21.03 12.31 -18.91
CA HIS A 336 -22.31 11.75 -18.47
C HIS A 336 -22.28 11.30 -17.01
N ASP A 337 -21.12 10.78 -16.55
CA ASP A 337 -20.90 10.30 -15.20
C ASP A 337 -19.50 10.69 -14.74
N LEU A 338 -19.39 11.29 -13.56
CA LEU A 338 -18.12 11.79 -13.04
C LEU A 338 -17.23 10.66 -12.54
N ALA A 339 -17.78 9.65 -11.84
CA ALA A 339 -17.01 8.52 -11.35
C ALA A 339 -16.41 7.73 -12.53
N SER A 340 -17.20 7.49 -13.57
CA SER A 340 -16.74 6.87 -14.80
C SER A 340 -15.60 7.67 -15.45
N THR A 341 -15.71 9.00 -15.52
CA THR A 341 -14.65 9.86 -16.06
C THR A 341 -13.37 9.76 -15.24
N LEU A 342 -13.47 9.84 -13.91
CA LEU A 342 -12.33 9.75 -13.00
C LEU A 342 -11.63 8.39 -13.07
N VAL A 343 -12.38 7.29 -13.18
CA VAL A 343 -11.81 5.94 -13.20
C VAL A 343 -11.26 5.55 -14.57
N TYR A 344 -12.00 5.84 -15.64
CA TYR A 344 -11.67 5.25 -16.95
C TYR A 344 -11.02 6.22 -17.94
N ALA A 345 -11.10 7.52 -17.70
CA ALA A 345 -10.57 8.52 -18.64
C ALA A 345 -9.36 9.30 -18.11
N THR A 346 -9.08 9.29 -16.80
CA THR A 346 -7.91 9.99 -16.26
C THR A 346 -6.64 9.13 -16.34
N SER A 347 -5.49 9.78 -16.31
CA SER A 347 -4.16 9.17 -16.43
C SER A 347 -3.22 9.44 -15.24
N GLY A 348 -3.63 10.38 -14.35
CA GLY A 348 -2.84 10.87 -13.23
C GLY A 348 -2.18 12.23 -13.49
N ASN A 349 -2.21 12.73 -14.73
CA ASN A 349 -1.63 14.04 -15.07
C ASN A 349 -2.64 15.20 -14.89
N GLU A 350 -3.86 14.89 -14.50
CA GLU A 350 -4.98 15.83 -14.33
C GLU A 350 -4.96 16.54 -12.98
N VAL A 351 -4.19 16.02 -12.03
CA VAL A 351 -4.09 16.60 -10.67
C VAL A 351 -3.36 17.92 -10.74
N GLN A 352 -4.07 19.00 -10.41
CA GLN A 352 -3.52 20.36 -10.39
C GLN A 352 -3.21 20.85 -8.98
N TRP A 353 -3.95 20.35 -8.00
CA TRP A 353 -3.81 20.75 -6.61
C TRP A 353 -3.91 19.53 -5.70
N SER A 354 -3.02 19.49 -4.72
CA SER A 354 -3.04 18.52 -3.63
C SER A 354 -2.90 19.28 -2.31
N TRP A 355 -3.81 19.03 -1.37
CA TRP A 355 -3.76 19.57 0.00
C TRP A 355 -3.66 18.42 0.97
N VAL A 356 -2.83 18.56 1.98
CA VAL A 356 -2.69 17.64 3.11
C VAL A 356 -2.88 18.44 4.39
N ALA A 357 -3.91 18.06 5.15
CA ALA A 357 -4.34 18.74 6.37
C ALA A 357 -4.75 20.22 6.17
N GLY A 358 -5.00 20.65 4.92
CA GLY A 358 -5.50 21.97 4.55
C GLY A 358 -4.44 23.02 4.23
#